data_5bfde86263b1b7b49a0c6928843b6032
#
_entry.id   5bfde86263b1b7b49a0c6928843b6032
#
_cell.length_a   1.000
_cell.length_b   1.000
_cell.length_c   1.000
_cell.angle_alpha   90.00
_cell.angle_beta   90.00
_cell.angle_gamma   90.00
#
_symmetry.space_group_name_H-M   'P 1'
#
loop_
_entity.id
_entity.type
_entity.pdbx_description
1 polymer ?
#
loop_
_entity_poly.entity_id
_entity_poly.type
_entity_poly.pdbx_seq_one_letter_code
_entity_poly.pdbx_strand_id
1 'polypeptide(L)'
;MKTVTIYTDGACSGNPGPGGWGAILEWNGVEKELSGGAADTTNNRMELTGVIRALSCLKEPCVVELYSDSKYVIDAQIGRAHV
;
A
#
# COMPACT_ATOMS: atom_id res chain seq x y z
N MET A 1 20.44 -6.77 3.72
CA MET A 1 19.02 -6.53 3.95
C MET A 1 18.31 -6.50 2.60
N LYS A 2 17.22 -7.22 2.49
CA LYS A 2 16.46 -7.34 1.24
C LYS A 2 15.73 -6.02 0.93
N THR A 3 15.67 -5.67 -0.35
CA THR A 3 14.89 -4.52 -0.82
C THR A 3 13.60 -5.02 -1.46
N VAL A 4 12.48 -4.55 -0.97
CA VAL A 4 11.16 -4.89 -1.50
C VAL A 4 10.55 -3.63 -2.12
N THR A 5 10.10 -3.73 -3.35
CA THR A 5 9.38 -2.65 -4.02
C THR A 5 7.89 -2.88 -3.86
N ILE A 6 7.17 -1.86 -3.44
CA ILE A 6 5.74 -1.95 -3.19
C ILE A 6 5.02 -0.88 -4.00
N TYR A 7 4.03 -1.29 -4.78
CA TYR A 7 3.14 -0.41 -5.51
C TYR A 7 1.76 -0.52 -4.88
N THR A 8 1.16 0.60 -4.53
CA THR A 8 -0.18 0.61 -3.94
C THR A 8 -1.10 1.58 -4.66
N ASP A 9 -2.39 1.24 -4.67
CA ASP A 9 -3.43 2.09 -5.21
C ASP A 9 -4.70 1.86 -4.40
N GLY A 10 -5.47 2.92 -4.22
CA GLY A 10 -6.74 2.84 -3.51
C GLY A 10 -7.69 3.89 -4.00
N ALA A 11 -8.96 3.54 -4.05
CA ALA A 11 -10.00 4.42 -4.55
C ALA A 11 -11.32 4.18 -3.80
N CYS A 12 -12.16 5.19 -3.82
CA CYS A 12 -13.47 5.16 -3.20
C CYS A 12 -14.48 5.79 -4.13
N SER A 13 -15.65 5.18 -4.26
CA SER A 13 -16.76 5.72 -5.05
C SER A 13 -17.63 6.57 -4.14
N GLY A 14 -17.46 7.88 -4.21
CA GLY A 14 -18.01 8.80 -3.23
C GLY A 14 -16.99 9.01 -2.10
N ASN A 15 -17.33 9.80 -1.09
CA ASN A 15 -16.40 10.05 0.01
C ASN A 15 -17.18 10.53 1.24
N PRO A 16 -17.74 9.63 2.08
CA PRO A 16 -17.52 8.18 2.10
C PRO A 16 -18.34 7.40 1.08
N GLY A 17 -17.98 6.15 0.86
CA GLY A 17 -18.68 5.21 -0.01
C GLY A 17 -17.90 3.90 -0.15
N PRO A 18 -18.37 3.01 -1.06
CA PRO A 18 -17.64 1.77 -1.32
C PRO A 18 -16.27 2.04 -1.91
N GLY A 19 -15.26 1.33 -1.46
CA GLY A 19 -13.90 1.52 -1.94
C GLY A 19 -13.11 0.22 -1.99
N GLY A 20 -11.95 0.30 -2.63
CA GLY A 20 -11.04 -0.82 -2.74
C GLY A 20 -9.59 -0.35 -2.76
N TRP A 21 -8.71 -1.28 -2.52
CA TRP A 21 -7.27 -1.05 -2.56
C TRP A 21 -6.57 -2.24 -3.20
N GLY A 22 -5.41 -1.98 -3.77
CA GLY A 22 -4.54 -3.01 -4.30
C GLY A 22 -3.10 -2.73 -3.93
N ALA A 23 -2.30 -3.77 -3.86
CA ALA A 23 -0.88 -3.64 -3.63
C ALA A 23 -0.14 -4.74 -4.37
N ILE A 24 1.05 -4.40 -4.88
CA ILE A 24 1.95 -5.36 -5.50
C ILE A 24 3.29 -5.24 -4.77
N LEU A 25 3.78 -6.36 -4.26
CA LEU A 25 5.09 -6.44 -3.66
C LEU A 25 6.01 -7.21 -4.58
N GLU A 26 7.16 -6.65 -4.88
CA GLU A 26 8.15 -7.25 -5.77
C GLU A 26 9.48 -7.39 -5.07
N TRP A 27 10.05 -8.59 -5.14
CA TRP A 27 11.38 -8.86 -4.65
C TRP A 27 12.02 -9.93 -5.53
N ASN A 28 13.20 -9.62 -6.03
CA ASN A 28 14.02 -10.57 -6.79
C ASN A 28 13.26 -11.25 -7.96
N GLY A 29 12.44 -10.46 -8.66
CA GLY A 29 11.66 -10.97 -9.79
C GLY A 29 10.39 -11.71 -9.41
N VAL A 30 10.10 -11.84 -8.12
CA VAL A 30 8.87 -12.46 -7.63
C VAL A 30 7.89 -11.38 -7.21
N GLU A 31 6.65 -11.50 -7.66
CA GLU A 31 5.59 -10.54 -7.33
C GLU A 31 4.50 -11.21 -6.50
N LYS A 32 3.96 -10.47 -5.55
CA LYS A 32 2.80 -10.87 -4.77
C LYS A 32 1.76 -9.78 -4.84
N GLU A 33 0.53 -10.13 -5.18
CA GLU A 33 -0.58 -9.19 -5.25
C GLU A 33 -1.49 -9.35 -4.05
N LEU A 34 -1.95 -8.22 -3.54
CA LEU A 34 -2.94 -8.15 -2.47
C LEU A 34 -4.05 -7.22 -2.92
N SER A 35 -5.25 -7.47 -2.46
CA SER A 35 -6.37 -6.57 -2.70
C SER A 35 -7.43 -6.73 -1.63
N GLY A 36 -8.28 -5.73 -1.51
CA GLY A 36 -9.39 -5.77 -0.57
C GLY A 36 -10.29 -4.59 -0.79
N GLY A 37 -11.36 -4.51 -0.01
CA GLY A 37 -12.32 -3.44 -0.13
C GLY A 37 -13.09 -3.22 1.15
N ALA A 38 -13.89 -2.16 1.15
CA ALA A 38 -14.78 -1.82 2.25
C ALA A 38 -16.06 -1.21 1.71
N ALA A 39 -17.19 -1.48 2.36
CA ALA A 39 -18.49 -0.98 1.91
C ALA A 39 -18.67 0.51 2.18
N ASP A 40 -18.02 1.04 3.21
CA ASP A 40 -18.12 2.43 3.61
C ASP A 40 -16.78 2.94 4.08
N THR A 41 -16.10 3.68 3.23
CA THR A 41 -14.73 4.12 3.46
C THR A 41 -14.44 5.45 2.77
N THR A 42 -13.20 5.87 2.79
CA THR A 42 -12.72 7.08 2.11
C THR A 42 -11.50 6.75 1.25
N ASN A 43 -11.17 7.63 0.31
CA ASN A 43 -9.97 7.48 -0.51
C ASN A 43 -8.72 7.33 0.37
N ASN A 44 -8.57 8.20 1.37
CA ASN A 44 -7.40 8.17 2.25
C ASN A 44 -7.28 6.85 3.01
N ARG A 45 -8.40 6.32 3.47
CA ARG A 45 -8.42 5.03 4.17
C ARG A 45 -8.01 3.88 3.26
N MET A 46 -8.48 3.89 2.02
CA MET A 46 -8.14 2.83 1.06
C MET A 46 -6.67 2.87 0.67
N GLU A 47 -6.14 4.06 0.44
CA GLU A 47 -4.73 4.23 0.12
C GLU A 47 -3.84 3.80 1.29
N LEU A 48 -4.16 4.23 2.49
CA LEU A 48 -3.40 3.86 3.69
C LEU A 48 -3.54 2.37 4.00
N THR A 49 -4.71 1.80 3.83
CA THR A 49 -4.95 0.37 4.05
C THR A 49 -4.08 -0.47 3.11
N GLY A 50 -3.97 -0.08 1.85
CA GLY A 50 -3.10 -0.76 0.89
C GLY A 50 -1.65 -0.81 1.37
N VAL A 51 -1.14 0.32 1.86
CA VAL A 51 0.22 0.40 2.40
C VAL A 51 0.38 -0.48 3.64
N ILE A 52 -0.53 -0.37 4.59
CA ILE A 52 -0.46 -1.13 5.84
C ILE A 52 -0.51 -2.64 5.56
N ARG A 53 -1.40 -3.06 4.67
CA ARG A 53 -1.53 -4.48 4.33
C ARG A 53 -0.28 -5.00 3.62
N ALA A 54 0.30 -4.21 2.73
CA ALA A 54 1.54 -4.57 2.05
C ALA A 54 2.69 -4.72 3.05
N LEU A 55 2.87 -3.75 3.92
CA LEU A 55 3.92 -3.79 4.94
C LEU A 55 3.73 -4.97 5.90
N SER A 56 2.48 -5.32 6.20
CA SER A 56 2.17 -6.43 7.10
C SER A 56 2.56 -7.80 6.52
N CYS A 57 2.80 -7.88 5.22
CA CYS A 57 3.26 -9.11 4.59
C CYS A 57 4.75 -9.37 4.79
N LEU A 58 5.50 -8.36 5.20
CA LEU A 58 6.93 -8.49 5.40
C LEU A 58 7.21 -9.19 6.72
N LYS A 59 8.00 -10.25 6.67
CA LYS A 59 8.26 -11.10 7.84
C LYS A 59 9.66 -10.94 8.39
N GLU A 60 10.46 -10.11 7.74
CA GLU A 60 11.83 -9.84 8.15
C GLU A 60 12.17 -8.39 7.84
N PRO A 61 13.21 -7.83 8.48
CA PRO A 61 13.62 -6.46 8.17
C PRO A 61 13.98 -6.30 6.70
N CYS A 62 13.42 -5.27 6.07
CA CYS A 62 13.61 -4.97 4.66
C CYS A 62 13.80 -3.47 4.46
N VAL A 63 14.47 -3.12 3.37
CA VAL A 63 14.36 -1.78 2.82
C VAL A 63 13.14 -1.78 1.91
N VAL A 64 12.24 -0.86 2.11
CA VAL A 64 11.01 -0.75 1.33
C VAL A 64 11.08 0.46 0.42
N GLU A 65 10.89 0.23 -0.87
CA GLU A 65 10.68 1.29 -1.84
C GLU A 65 9.19 1.32 -2.16
N LEU A 66 8.51 2.36 -1.73
CA LEU A 66 7.07 2.48 -1.85
C LEU A 66 6.71 3.48 -2.95
N TYR A 67 5.86 3.04 -3.88
CA TYR A 67 5.30 3.86 -4.94
C TYR A 67 3.79 3.92 -4.74
N SER A 68 3.29 5.12 -4.54
CA SER A 68 1.87 5.37 -4.34
C SER A 68 1.50 6.71 -4.97
N ASP A 69 0.35 6.78 -5.60
CA ASP A 69 -0.17 8.04 -6.13
C ASP A 69 -0.81 8.89 -5.02
N SER A 70 -0.90 8.36 -3.82
CA SER A 70 -1.50 9.07 -2.71
C SER A 70 -0.58 10.16 -2.16
N LYS A 71 -0.99 11.39 -2.35
CA LYS A 71 -0.31 12.51 -1.73
C LYS A 71 -0.35 12.43 -0.20
N TYR A 72 -1.44 11.90 0.35
CA TYR A 72 -1.59 11.68 1.78
C TYR A 72 -0.51 10.74 2.33
N VAL A 73 -0.26 9.64 1.65
CA VAL A 73 0.76 8.67 2.04
C VAL A 73 2.16 9.28 1.91
N ILE A 74 2.42 10.00 0.82
CA ILE A 74 3.71 10.66 0.58
C ILE A 74 3.97 11.74 1.64
N ASP A 75 2.97 12.54 1.97
CA ASP A 75 3.07 13.60 2.97
C ASP A 75 3.31 13.01 4.38
N ALA A 76 2.87 11.78 4.62
CA ALA A 76 3.18 11.07 5.86
C ALA A 76 4.60 10.47 5.86
N GLN A 77 5.36 10.69 4.79
CA GLN A 77 6.76 10.27 4.64
C GLN A 77 6.97 8.76 4.71
N ILE A 78 6.05 8.00 4.14
CA ILE A 78 6.13 6.56 4.09
C ILE A 78 6.80 6.09 2.78
N GLY A 79 7.22 7.03 1.93
CA GLY A 79 7.80 6.73 0.62
C GLY A 79 9.01 5.81 0.65
N ARG A 80 9.77 5.80 1.75
CA ARG A 80 10.91 4.91 1.92
C ARG A 80 11.10 4.62 3.40
N ALA A 81 11.17 3.34 3.76
CA ALA A 81 11.26 2.93 5.15
C ALA A 81 12.05 1.64 5.30
N HIS A 82 12.61 1.45 6.49
CA HIS A 82 13.18 0.18 6.93
C HIS A 82 12.16 -0.51 7.83
N VAL A 83 11.85 -1.75 7.53
CA VAL A 83 10.84 -2.52 8.25
C VAL A 83 11.44 -3.81 8.79
#